data_05091bd4eb952e31c2cc080a52103c37
#
_entry.id   05091bd4eb952e31c2cc080a52103c37
#
_cell.length_a   1.000
_cell.length_b   1.000
_cell.length_c   1.000
_cell.angle_alpha   90.00
_cell.angle_beta   90.00
_cell.angle_gamma   90.00
#
_symmetry.space_group_name_H-M   'P 1'
#
loop_
_entity.id
_entity.type
_entity.pdbx_description
1 polymer ?
#
loop_
_entity_poly.entity_id
_entity_poly.type
_entity_poly.pdbx_seq_one_letter_code
_entity_poly.pdbx_strand_id
1 'polypeptide(L)'
;MHFVFLENSIDFTSYSLNLKAIDSFQRGLIHFCKELVKRGHSVSVFNKTSINKSEDGIDWMHFSEISNLSDDPDVFIICNDTDFLDITINAKLKLFWINSNINILNYKNTLVSLLKNKFILLYNSDSLVSSLPHNFKYIPKIKFEIGVNNSFFNNQNFNINNCNALVTTHPLKGLDWLLDIWINIISLKIPWAEMHIYSHILYKKSFVKNIKINNLKLKLFKYKNNGIHIKKPERENDFIQTLSNYRVHINPSNDISILPFSIIESQARGLPIVSRENNVIFDYIYRNETGFITNDPNNFANKIIDLLTDNSLFLRINSNAKLNNKINDWKTVVESFEKKIYENIIHR
;
A
#
# COMPACT_ATOMS: atom_id res chain seq x y z
N MET A 1 11.29 -16.33 18.19
CA MET A 1 10.32 -17.09 17.37
C MET A 1 10.80 -17.14 15.94
N HIS A 2 10.38 -18.18 15.19
CA HIS A 2 10.59 -18.26 13.75
C HIS A 2 9.32 -17.86 13.01
N PHE A 3 9.40 -16.77 12.24
CA PHE A 3 8.33 -16.26 11.38
C PHE A 3 8.58 -16.69 9.94
N VAL A 4 7.59 -17.29 9.30
CA VAL A 4 7.64 -17.66 7.89
C VAL A 4 6.53 -16.92 7.14
N PHE A 5 6.92 -16.17 6.11
CA PHE A 5 6.00 -15.44 5.23
C PHE A 5 5.95 -16.10 3.85
N LEU A 6 4.75 -16.22 3.29
CA LEU A 6 4.52 -16.59 1.89
C LEU A 6 3.86 -15.44 1.14
N GLU A 7 4.60 -14.85 0.21
CA GLU A 7 4.16 -13.74 -0.64
C GLU A 7 4.50 -14.05 -2.09
N ASN A 8 3.58 -14.58 -2.87
CA ASN A 8 3.83 -15.16 -4.20
C ASN A 8 3.49 -14.22 -5.37
N SER A 9 3.50 -12.89 -5.19
CA SER A 9 3.15 -11.96 -6.28
C SER A 9 4.31 -11.68 -7.23
N ILE A 10 5.48 -11.32 -6.71
CA ILE A 10 6.66 -10.91 -7.48
C ILE A 10 7.96 -11.43 -6.86
N ASP A 11 9.05 -11.32 -7.61
CA ASP A 11 10.41 -11.50 -7.12
C ASP A 11 10.89 -10.22 -6.40
N PHE A 12 11.24 -10.35 -5.11
CA PHE A 12 11.85 -9.27 -4.32
C PHE A 12 12.64 -9.81 -3.12
N THR A 13 13.59 -8.99 -2.64
CA THR A 13 14.37 -9.24 -1.42
C THR A 13 14.69 -7.91 -0.76
N SER A 14 15.42 -7.91 0.35
CA SER A 14 15.85 -6.68 1.02
C SER A 14 16.59 -5.71 0.09
N TYR A 15 17.44 -6.22 -0.80
CA TYR A 15 18.17 -5.39 -1.78
C TYR A 15 17.27 -4.73 -2.82
N SER A 16 16.08 -5.25 -3.03
CA SER A 16 15.14 -4.67 -4.01
C SER A 16 14.79 -3.22 -3.69
N LEU A 17 14.81 -2.81 -2.41
CA LEU A 17 14.59 -1.42 -1.99
C LEU A 17 15.60 -0.46 -2.67
N ASN A 18 16.84 -0.91 -2.87
CA ASN A 18 17.92 -0.10 -3.41
C ASN A 18 18.10 -0.24 -4.93
N LEU A 19 17.61 -1.36 -5.51
CA LEU A 19 17.89 -1.69 -6.91
C LEU A 19 16.77 -1.28 -7.86
N LYS A 20 15.52 -1.41 -7.43
CA LYS A 20 14.35 -1.22 -8.30
C LYS A 20 13.17 -0.61 -7.54
N ALA A 21 12.26 0.00 -8.28
CA ALA A 21 10.94 0.32 -7.73
C ALA A 21 10.15 -0.97 -7.53
N ILE A 22 9.64 -1.17 -6.33
CA ILE A 22 8.72 -2.26 -5.96
C ILE A 22 7.45 -1.66 -5.36
N ASP A 23 6.36 -2.43 -5.34
CA ASP A 23 5.11 -1.95 -4.81
C ASP A 23 5.20 -1.67 -3.31
N SER A 24 4.39 -0.75 -2.82
CA SER A 24 4.44 -0.29 -1.44
C SER A 24 4.11 -1.39 -0.42
N PHE A 25 3.32 -2.40 -0.79
CA PHE A 25 3.09 -3.56 0.07
C PHE A 25 4.38 -4.36 0.29
N GLN A 26 5.12 -4.70 -0.77
CA GLN A 26 6.39 -5.45 -0.64
C GLN A 26 7.45 -4.62 0.10
N ARG A 27 7.50 -3.29 -0.11
CA ARG A 27 8.35 -2.41 0.70
C ARG A 27 8.01 -2.52 2.19
N GLY A 28 6.72 -2.41 2.51
CA GLY A 28 6.22 -2.57 3.87
C GLY A 28 6.58 -3.92 4.48
N LEU A 29 6.41 -5.01 3.72
CA LEU A 29 6.76 -6.36 4.18
C LEU A 29 8.26 -6.50 4.47
N ILE A 30 9.13 -5.94 3.62
CA ILE A 30 10.58 -5.95 3.87
C ILE A 30 10.90 -5.24 5.19
N HIS A 31 10.35 -4.04 5.42
CA HIS A 31 10.59 -3.29 6.66
C HIS A 31 10.02 -4.01 7.89
N PHE A 32 8.85 -4.62 7.76
CA PHE A 32 8.25 -5.44 8.81
C PHE A 32 9.18 -6.61 9.19
N CYS A 33 9.67 -7.37 8.21
CA CYS A 33 10.60 -8.46 8.43
C CYS A 33 11.92 -7.99 9.06
N LYS A 34 12.48 -6.86 8.60
CA LYS A 34 13.69 -6.26 9.19
C LYS A 34 13.52 -5.90 10.67
N GLU A 35 12.36 -5.36 11.04
CA GLU A 35 12.10 -5.05 12.45
C GLU A 35 11.92 -6.31 13.30
N LEU A 36 11.31 -7.39 12.78
CA LEU A 36 11.26 -8.69 13.46
C LEU A 36 12.67 -9.24 13.71
N VAL A 37 13.56 -9.18 12.70
CA VAL A 37 14.97 -9.60 12.85
C VAL A 37 15.71 -8.78 13.92
N LYS A 38 15.56 -7.44 13.92
CA LYS A 38 16.15 -6.57 14.94
C LYS A 38 15.70 -6.91 16.37
N ARG A 39 14.52 -7.48 16.50
CA ARG A 39 13.96 -7.92 17.78
C ARG A 39 14.35 -9.35 18.15
N GLY A 40 15.27 -9.98 17.39
CA GLY A 40 15.84 -11.29 17.67
C GLY A 40 15.00 -12.46 17.18
N HIS A 41 14.12 -12.25 16.22
CA HIS A 41 13.37 -13.33 15.57
C HIS A 41 14.10 -13.86 14.35
N SER A 42 13.95 -15.14 14.05
CA SER A 42 14.29 -15.73 12.74
C SER A 42 13.17 -15.44 11.76
N VAL A 43 13.52 -15.03 10.55
CA VAL A 43 12.54 -14.68 9.52
C VAL A 43 12.89 -15.32 8.20
N SER A 44 11.95 -16.04 7.59
CA SER A 44 12.06 -16.59 6.25
C SER A 44 10.91 -16.09 5.39
N VAL A 45 11.20 -15.65 4.16
CA VAL A 45 10.22 -15.15 3.21
C VAL A 45 10.28 -15.97 1.93
N PHE A 46 9.18 -16.62 1.61
CA PHE A 46 8.99 -17.43 0.41
C PHE A 46 8.26 -16.61 -0.65
N ASN A 47 8.92 -16.34 -1.78
CA ASN A 47 8.35 -15.58 -2.89
C ASN A 47 8.84 -16.10 -4.26
N LYS A 48 8.74 -15.29 -5.33
CA LYS A 48 9.22 -15.63 -6.68
C LYS A 48 10.71 -15.35 -6.88
N THR A 49 11.52 -15.27 -5.82
CA THR A 49 12.97 -15.10 -5.99
C THR A 49 13.57 -16.25 -6.78
N SER A 50 14.46 -15.94 -7.69
CA SER A 50 15.13 -16.94 -8.54
C SER A 50 16.31 -17.61 -7.85
N ILE A 51 16.82 -17.02 -6.78
CA ILE A 51 18.03 -17.49 -6.05
C ILE A 51 17.76 -17.34 -4.56
N ASN A 52 17.91 -18.45 -3.82
CA ASN A 52 17.86 -18.44 -2.37
C ASN A 52 19.05 -17.69 -1.79
N LYS A 53 18.79 -16.81 -0.84
CA LYS A 53 19.84 -16.01 -0.20
C LYS A 53 19.39 -15.46 1.14
N SER A 54 20.36 -15.20 2.02
CA SER A 54 20.12 -14.47 3.26
C SER A 54 20.60 -13.03 3.10
N GLU A 55 19.73 -12.07 3.39
CA GLU A 55 20.00 -10.64 3.33
C GLU A 55 19.34 -9.94 4.52
N ASP A 56 20.10 -9.08 5.22
CA ASP A 56 19.64 -8.36 6.42
C ASP A 56 19.08 -9.29 7.52
N GLY A 57 19.60 -10.53 7.62
CA GLY A 57 19.12 -11.54 8.57
C GLY A 57 17.78 -12.19 8.21
N ILE A 58 17.32 -11.99 6.98
CA ILE A 58 16.10 -12.60 6.43
C ILE A 58 16.50 -13.62 5.37
N ASP A 59 15.96 -14.83 5.45
CA ASP A 59 16.15 -15.89 4.46
C ASP A 59 15.09 -15.75 3.36
N TRP A 60 15.54 -15.37 2.16
CA TRP A 60 14.70 -15.24 0.97
C TRP A 60 14.78 -16.51 0.16
N MET A 61 13.65 -17.17 -0.07
CA MET A 61 13.55 -18.47 -0.68
C MET A 61 12.49 -18.52 -1.78
N HIS A 62 12.69 -19.38 -2.77
CA HIS A 62 11.67 -19.59 -3.78
C HIS A 62 10.44 -20.28 -3.17
N PHE A 63 9.24 -19.84 -3.53
CA PHE A 63 7.99 -20.31 -2.91
C PHE A 63 7.75 -21.81 -3.07
N SER A 64 8.30 -22.46 -4.12
CA SER A 64 8.18 -23.91 -4.30
C SER A 64 8.93 -24.73 -3.24
N GLU A 65 9.84 -24.12 -2.50
CA GLU A 65 10.62 -24.79 -1.46
C GLU A 65 9.94 -24.75 -0.09
N ILE A 66 8.78 -24.12 0.02
CA ILE A 66 8.09 -23.96 1.29
C ILE A 66 7.73 -25.30 1.96
N SER A 67 7.52 -26.37 1.17
CA SER A 67 7.27 -27.72 1.68
C SER A 67 8.53 -28.41 2.23
N ASN A 68 9.71 -27.85 2.02
CA ASN A 68 11.00 -28.38 2.43
C ASN A 68 11.58 -27.65 3.65
N LEU A 69 10.74 -26.92 4.40
CA LEU A 69 11.15 -26.29 5.66
C LEU A 69 11.75 -27.34 6.60
N SER A 70 12.96 -27.08 7.11
CA SER A 70 13.67 -27.97 8.02
C SER A 70 13.02 -28.06 9.40
N ASP A 71 12.42 -26.96 9.84
CA ASP A 71 11.82 -26.82 11.17
C ASP A 71 10.43 -26.20 11.10
N ASP A 72 9.55 -26.64 11.98
CA ASP A 72 8.21 -26.07 12.11
C ASP A 72 8.29 -24.60 12.57
N PRO A 73 7.71 -23.64 11.86
CA PRO A 73 7.72 -22.25 12.28
C PRO A 73 6.81 -22.02 13.50
N ASP A 74 7.16 -21.02 14.32
CA ASP A 74 6.25 -20.56 15.37
C ASP A 74 5.02 -19.87 14.74
N VAL A 75 5.26 -19.04 13.71
CA VAL A 75 4.21 -18.26 13.04
C VAL A 75 4.35 -18.40 11.52
N PHE A 76 3.29 -18.88 10.88
CA PHE A 76 3.20 -18.96 9.42
C PHE A 76 2.19 -17.97 8.89
N ILE A 77 2.60 -17.09 7.96
CA ILE A 77 1.81 -16.00 7.43
C ILE A 77 1.70 -16.09 5.92
N ILE A 78 0.49 -16.27 5.40
CA ILE A 78 0.20 -16.18 3.96
C ILE A 78 -0.29 -14.77 3.64
N CYS A 79 0.36 -14.10 2.68
CA CYS A 79 0.01 -12.74 2.27
C CYS A 79 -0.97 -12.77 1.09
N ASN A 80 -2.26 -12.65 1.37
CA ASN A 80 -3.37 -12.45 0.42
C ASN A 80 -3.49 -13.48 -0.74
N ASP A 81 -2.81 -14.61 -0.65
CA ASP A 81 -2.84 -15.67 -1.68
C ASP A 81 -3.62 -16.89 -1.20
N THR A 82 -4.84 -17.05 -1.70
CA THR A 82 -5.75 -18.12 -1.27
C THR A 82 -5.36 -19.51 -1.78
N ASP A 83 -4.53 -19.59 -2.83
CA ASP A 83 -4.13 -20.85 -3.44
C ASP A 83 -3.22 -21.69 -2.51
N PHE A 84 -2.62 -21.04 -1.51
CA PHE A 84 -1.74 -21.69 -0.54
C PHE A 84 -2.41 -22.04 0.81
N LEU A 85 -3.71 -21.79 0.96
CA LEU A 85 -4.40 -22.05 2.23
C LEU A 85 -4.46 -23.56 2.61
N ASP A 86 -4.35 -24.44 1.65
CA ASP A 86 -4.36 -25.90 1.87
C ASP A 86 -2.95 -26.51 1.96
N ILE A 87 -1.89 -25.68 1.98
CA ILE A 87 -0.53 -26.17 2.18
C ILE A 87 -0.36 -26.78 3.57
N THR A 88 0.28 -27.92 3.64
CA THR A 88 0.51 -28.63 4.92
C THR A 88 1.79 -28.11 5.57
N ILE A 89 1.65 -27.17 6.50
CA ILE A 89 2.73 -26.67 7.35
C ILE A 89 2.26 -26.78 8.80
N ASN A 90 3.11 -27.37 9.65
CA ASN A 90 2.86 -27.42 11.08
C ASN A 90 3.43 -26.15 11.73
N ALA A 91 2.58 -25.23 12.17
CA ALA A 91 2.95 -23.98 12.84
C ALA A 91 2.11 -23.79 14.11
N LYS A 92 2.70 -23.19 15.15
CA LYS A 92 1.95 -22.88 16.39
C LYS A 92 0.82 -21.90 16.10
N LEU A 93 1.03 -20.95 15.15
CA LEU A 93 0.06 -19.96 14.74
C LEU A 93 0.07 -19.81 13.22
N LYS A 94 -1.10 -19.91 12.58
CA LYS A 94 -1.27 -19.70 11.15
C LYS A 94 -2.09 -18.44 10.92
N LEU A 95 -1.55 -17.50 10.15
CA LEU A 95 -2.15 -16.21 9.85
C LEU A 95 -2.39 -16.07 8.34
N PHE A 96 -3.55 -15.58 7.97
CA PHE A 96 -3.83 -15.15 6.61
C PHE A 96 -3.96 -13.63 6.58
N TRP A 97 -2.96 -12.96 6.03
CA TRP A 97 -2.92 -11.49 5.96
C TRP A 97 -3.71 -11.00 4.75
N ILE A 98 -4.85 -10.38 5.03
CA ILE A 98 -5.70 -9.76 4.01
C ILE A 98 -5.24 -8.32 3.81
N ASN A 99 -4.67 -8.04 2.63
CA ASN A 99 -4.26 -6.69 2.22
C ASN A 99 -5.04 -6.16 1.00
N SER A 100 -5.88 -6.99 0.40
CA SER A 100 -6.79 -6.64 -0.69
C SER A 100 -8.03 -7.55 -0.67
N ASN A 101 -9.03 -7.25 -1.49
CA ASN A 101 -10.22 -8.10 -1.58
C ASN A 101 -9.85 -9.51 -2.02
N ILE A 102 -10.31 -10.48 -1.26
CA ILE A 102 -10.31 -11.89 -1.66
C ILE A 102 -11.27 -12.01 -2.86
N ASN A 103 -10.84 -12.71 -3.89
CA ASN A 103 -11.67 -12.90 -5.09
C ASN A 103 -13.03 -13.50 -4.73
N ILE A 104 -14.10 -12.76 -4.99
CA ILE A 104 -15.50 -13.11 -4.63
C ILE A 104 -15.91 -14.50 -5.14
N LEU A 105 -15.41 -14.92 -6.29
CA LEU A 105 -15.73 -16.20 -6.90
C LEU A 105 -15.29 -17.42 -6.08
N ASN A 106 -14.33 -17.26 -5.16
CA ASN A 106 -13.75 -18.33 -4.37
C ASN A 106 -14.07 -18.26 -2.85
N TYR A 107 -14.94 -17.35 -2.41
CA TYR A 107 -15.21 -17.15 -0.98
C TYR A 107 -15.55 -18.42 -0.20
N LYS A 108 -16.38 -19.31 -0.81
CA LYS A 108 -16.81 -20.54 -0.13
C LYS A 108 -15.62 -21.46 0.13
N ASN A 109 -14.77 -21.70 -0.87
CA ASN A 109 -13.60 -22.56 -0.75
C ASN A 109 -12.59 -21.94 0.20
N THR A 110 -12.32 -20.64 0.07
CA THR A 110 -11.44 -19.89 0.97
C THR A 110 -11.88 -20.01 2.43
N LEU A 111 -13.17 -19.84 2.73
CA LEU A 111 -13.70 -19.98 4.08
C LEU A 111 -13.47 -21.40 4.63
N VAL A 112 -13.74 -22.43 3.83
CA VAL A 112 -13.54 -23.82 4.22
C VAL A 112 -12.07 -24.10 4.53
N SER A 113 -11.16 -23.67 3.66
CA SER A 113 -9.71 -23.86 3.85
C SER A 113 -9.19 -23.12 5.07
N LEU A 114 -9.65 -21.88 5.32
CA LEU A 114 -9.28 -21.11 6.51
C LEU A 114 -9.72 -21.81 7.81
N LEU A 115 -10.96 -22.30 7.87
CA LEU A 115 -11.49 -23.00 9.04
C LEU A 115 -10.81 -24.36 9.25
N LYS A 116 -10.70 -25.17 8.19
CA LYS A 116 -10.07 -26.51 8.22
C LYS A 116 -8.62 -26.42 8.72
N ASN A 117 -7.86 -25.46 8.22
CA ASN A 117 -6.45 -25.31 8.53
C ASN A 117 -6.18 -24.36 9.71
N LYS A 118 -7.24 -23.93 10.43
CA LYS A 118 -7.19 -23.11 11.65
C LYS A 118 -6.45 -21.78 11.49
N PHE A 119 -6.61 -21.11 10.33
CA PHE A 119 -6.06 -19.78 10.13
C PHE A 119 -6.80 -18.72 10.95
N ILE A 120 -6.05 -17.73 11.41
CA ILE A 120 -6.57 -16.44 11.92
C ILE A 120 -6.42 -15.40 10.81
N LEU A 121 -7.43 -14.56 10.61
CA LEU A 121 -7.32 -13.41 9.71
C LEU A 121 -6.47 -12.32 10.34
N LEU A 122 -5.37 -11.97 9.68
CA LEU A 122 -4.56 -10.81 9.99
C LEU A 122 -4.98 -9.65 9.07
N TYR A 123 -5.33 -8.49 9.63
CA TYR A 123 -5.89 -7.40 8.85
C TYR A 123 -5.48 -6.01 9.36
N ASN A 124 -5.53 -5.00 8.47
CA ASN A 124 -5.11 -3.63 8.78
C ASN A 124 -6.29 -2.63 8.82
N SER A 125 -7.46 -2.97 8.28
CA SER A 125 -8.61 -2.07 8.20
C SER A 125 -9.90 -2.80 8.57
N ASP A 126 -10.66 -2.23 9.52
CA ASP A 126 -11.97 -2.75 9.90
C ASP A 126 -12.95 -2.69 8.73
N SER A 127 -12.83 -1.67 7.89
CA SER A 127 -13.65 -1.51 6.69
C SER A 127 -13.44 -2.63 5.68
N LEU A 128 -12.18 -3.08 5.50
CA LEU A 128 -11.87 -4.21 4.63
C LEU A 128 -12.53 -5.50 5.16
N VAL A 129 -12.38 -5.76 6.45
CA VAL A 129 -12.98 -6.96 7.09
C VAL A 129 -14.51 -6.92 7.06
N SER A 130 -15.10 -5.74 7.28
CA SER A 130 -16.57 -5.56 7.22
C SER A 130 -17.14 -5.79 5.82
N SER A 131 -16.32 -5.68 4.77
CA SER A 131 -16.72 -5.97 3.39
C SER A 131 -16.73 -7.47 3.05
N LEU A 132 -16.17 -8.32 3.93
CA LEU A 132 -16.16 -9.76 3.73
C LEU A 132 -17.58 -10.35 3.92
N PRO A 133 -17.90 -11.49 3.27
CA PRO A 133 -19.17 -12.18 3.48
C PRO A 133 -19.40 -12.50 4.95
N HIS A 134 -20.66 -12.46 5.37
CA HIS A 134 -21.08 -12.63 6.77
C HIS A 134 -20.49 -13.89 7.44
N ASN A 135 -20.30 -14.97 6.70
CA ASN A 135 -19.76 -16.23 7.22
C ASN A 135 -18.30 -16.10 7.73
N PHE A 136 -17.55 -15.08 7.28
CA PHE A 136 -16.19 -14.82 7.77
C PHE A 136 -16.15 -14.29 9.22
N LYS A 137 -17.31 -13.96 9.81
CA LYS A 137 -17.40 -13.59 11.23
C LYS A 137 -16.92 -14.69 12.19
N TYR A 138 -17.01 -15.96 11.78
CA TYR A 138 -16.61 -17.11 12.59
C TYR A 138 -15.10 -17.37 12.61
N ILE A 139 -14.32 -16.72 11.74
CA ILE A 139 -12.87 -16.83 11.72
C ILE A 139 -12.31 -15.85 12.75
N PRO A 140 -11.43 -16.29 13.67
CA PRO A 140 -10.70 -15.41 14.57
C PRO A 140 -9.92 -14.35 13.80
N LYS A 141 -9.76 -13.17 14.39
CA LYS A 141 -9.15 -12.02 13.70
C LYS A 141 -8.16 -11.31 14.60
N ILE A 142 -7.03 -10.91 14.02
CA ILE A 142 -6.03 -10.05 14.67
C ILE A 142 -5.88 -8.78 13.83
N LYS A 143 -6.17 -7.63 14.42
CA LYS A 143 -5.90 -6.33 13.81
C LYS A 143 -4.49 -5.89 14.14
N PHE A 144 -3.75 -5.41 13.12
CA PHE A 144 -2.51 -4.67 13.32
C PHE A 144 -2.44 -3.48 12.36
N GLU A 145 -1.60 -2.51 12.65
CA GLU A 145 -1.47 -1.30 11.87
C GLU A 145 -0.48 -1.47 10.73
N ILE A 146 -0.56 -0.59 9.73
CA ILE A 146 0.49 -0.48 8.71
C ILE A 146 1.57 0.44 9.26
N GLY A 147 2.82 -0.03 9.25
CA GLY A 147 3.98 0.78 9.57
C GLY A 147 4.50 1.53 8.35
N VAL A 148 5.26 2.57 8.61
CA VAL A 148 5.98 3.35 7.62
C VAL A 148 7.47 3.36 7.95
N ASN A 149 8.33 3.36 6.93
CA ASN A 149 9.77 3.50 7.13
C ASN A 149 10.08 4.88 7.77
N ASN A 150 10.90 4.87 8.83
CA ASN A 150 11.29 6.08 9.57
C ASN A 150 11.79 7.22 8.69
N SER A 151 12.39 6.92 7.55
CA SER A 151 12.87 7.93 6.61
C SER A 151 11.77 8.84 6.05
N PHE A 152 10.49 8.39 6.06
CA PHE A 152 9.36 9.23 5.66
C PHE A 152 9.00 10.30 6.71
N PHE A 153 9.32 10.09 7.99
CA PHE A 153 9.06 11.08 9.05
C PHE A 153 10.09 12.18 9.13
N ASN A 154 11.21 12.07 8.38
CA ASN A 154 12.24 13.09 8.39
C ASN A 154 11.71 14.43 7.86
N ASN A 155 11.95 15.50 8.63
CA ASN A 155 11.56 16.85 8.22
C ASN A 155 12.38 17.30 7.02
N GLN A 156 11.73 17.47 5.88
CA GLN A 156 12.26 18.21 4.74
C GLN A 156 11.30 19.35 4.38
N ASN A 157 11.84 20.43 3.87
CA ASN A 157 11.04 21.53 3.36
C ASN A 157 10.43 21.14 2.03
N PHE A 158 9.13 21.33 1.91
CA PHE A 158 8.42 21.21 0.64
C PHE A 158 8.69 22.44 -0.24
N ASN A 159 8.81 22.21 -1.53
CA ASN A 159 8.90 23.29 -2.48
C ASN A 159 7.50 23.87 -2.75
N ILE A 160 7.16 24.91 -2.01
CA ILE A 160 5.84 25.57 -2.09
C ILE A 160 5.61 26.34 -3.38
N ASN A 161 6.64 26.53 -4.20
CA ASN A 161 6.51 27.20 -5.50
C ASN A 161 6.08 26.24 -6.62
N ASN A 162 6.17 24.94 -6.41
CA ASN A 162 5.72 23.96 -7.39
C ASN A 162 4.20 23.79 -7.32
N CYS A 163 3.56 23.71 -8.48
CA CYS A 163 2.14 23.38 -8.61
C CYS A 163 1.97 21.94 -9.08
N ASN A 164 2.65 20.99 -8.40
CA ASN A 164 2.69 19.59 -8.82
C ASN A 164 1.78 18.72 -7.95
N ALA A 165 1.00 17.88 -8.62
CA ALA A 165 0.17 16.84 -8.03
C ALA A 165 0.76 15.44 -8.31
N LEU A 166 0.73 14.57 -7.31
CA LEU A 166 1.22 13.18 -7.38
C LEU A 166 0.05 12.21 -7.53
N VAL A 167 0.21 11.18 -8.37
CA VAL A 167 -0.69 10.03 -8.47
C VAL A 167 0.14 8.75 -8.51
N THR A 168 -0.13 7.81 -7.60
CA THR A 168 0.54 6.51 -7.56
C THR A 168 -0.44 5.33 -7.68
N THR A 169 -1.73 5.63 -7.72
CA THR A 169 -2.80 4.63 -7.78
C THR A 169 -2.73 3.84 -9.09
N HIS A 170 -3.03 2.53 -9.03
CA HIS A 170 -3.08 1.69 -10.22
C HIS A 170 -4.04 2.29 -11.28
N PRO A 171 -3.65 2.37 -12.57
CA PRO A 171 -4.40 3.11 -13.59
C PRO A 171 -5.88 2.72 -13.73
N LEU A 172 -6.22 1.45 -13.53
CA LEU A 172 -7.60 0.97 -13.59
C LEU A 172 -8.46 1.35 -12.36
N LYS A 173 -7.87 2.00 -11.36
CA LYS A 173 -8.52 2.37 -10.10
C LYS A 173 -8.82 3.88 -10.07
N GLY A 174 -9.67 4.34 -10.99
CA GLY A 174 -10.17 5.71 -11.01
C GLY A 174 -9.35 6.74 -11.80
N LEU A 175 -8.26 6.34 -12.47
CA LEU A 175 -7.46 7.30 -13.24
C LEU A 175 -8.25 7.94 -14.38
N ASP A 176 -9.12 7.20 -15.07
CA ASP A 176 -9.93 7.76 -16.15
C ASP A 176 -10.86 8.87 -15.68
N TRP A 177 -11.51 8.67 -14.53
CA TRP A 177 -12.32 9.67 -13.85
C TRP A 177 -11.50 10.91 -13.45
N LEU A 178 -10.29 10.70 -12.91
CA LEU A 178 -9.39 11.82 -12.57
C LEU A 178 -8.95 12.61 -13.80
N LEU A 179 -8.67 11.92 -14.90
CA LEU A 179 -8.29 12.58 -16.16
C LEU A 179 -9.38 13.51 -16.67
N ASP A 180 -10.66 13.10 -16.57
CA ASP A 180 -11.77 13.97 -16.96
C ASP A 180 -11.85 15.23 -16.08
N ILE A 181 -11.64 15.11 -14.78
CA ILE A 181 -11.59 16.24 -13.85
C ILE A 181 -10.38 17.14 -14.16
N TRP A 182 -9.21 16.55 -14.37
CA TRP A 182 -8.00 17.29 -14.63
C TRP A 182 -8.11 18.11 -15.92
N ILE A 183 -8.56 17.47 -17.01
CA ILE A 183 -8.65 18.07 -18.33
C ILE A 183 -9.74 19.16 -18.39
N ASN A 184 -10.92 18.88 -17.81
CA ASN A 184 -12.10 19.74 -17.99
C ASN A 184 -12.26 20.80 -16.90
N ILE A 185 -11.54 20.70 -15.77
CA ILE A 185 -11.68 21.64 -14.66
C ILE A 185 -10.32 22.18 -14.22
N ILE A 186 -9.37 21.33 -13.82
CA ILE A 186 -8.14 21.77 -13.15
C ILE A 186 -7.23 22.51 -14.15
N SER A 187 -6.89 21.88 -15.28
CA SER A 187 -5.98 22.48 -16.26
C SER A 187 -6.55 23.72 -16.94
N LEU A 188 -7.87 23.92 -16.92
CA LEU A 188 -8.48 25.14 -17.42
C LEU A 188 -8.35 26.30 -16.42
N LYS A 189 -8.43 26.03 -15.11
CA LYS A 189 -8.32 27.03 -14.04
C LYS A 189 -6.87 27.39 -13.71
N ILE A 190 -5.98 26.40 -13.73
CA ILE A 190 -4.55 26.54 -13.41
C ILE A 190 -3.69 25.84 -14.49
N PRO A 191 -3.54 26.43 -15.70
CA PRO A 191 -2.87 25.79 -16.85
C PRO A 191 -1.40 25.42 -16.61
N TRP A 192 -0.76 26.02 -15.61
CA TRP A 192 0.63 25.77 -15.22
C TRP A 192 0.80 24.60 -14.21
N ALA A 193 -0.30 24.03 -13.73
CA ALA A 193 -0.23 22.88 -12.82
C ALA A 193 0.18 21.61 -13.56
N GLU A 194 0.95 20.77 -12.89
CA GLU A 194 1.39 19.47 -13.41
C GLU A 194 0.85 18.31 -12.57
N MET A 195 0.39 17.26 -13.25
CA MET A 195 0.02 15.97 -12.62
C MET A 195 1.02 14.90 -13.04
N HIS A 196 1.75 14.36 -12.08
CA HIS A 196 2.72 13.29 -12.30
C HIS A 196 2.14 11.95 -11.88
N ILE A 197 2.02 11.04 -12.83
CA ILE A 197 1.43 9.70 -12.66
C ILE A 197 2.56 8.66 -12.67
N TYR A 198 2.83 8.06 -11.53
CA TYR A 198 3.84 7.01 -11.41
C TYR A 198 3.22 5.64 -11.70
N SER A 199 3.59 5.06 -12.85
CA SER A 199 3.04 3.77 -13.27
C SER A 199 3.96 3.03 -14.24
N HIS A 200 4.42 1.83 -13.88
CA HIS A 200 5.18 0.96 -14.77
C HIS A 200 4.42 0.63 -16.06
N ILE A 201 3.13 0.34 -15.93
CA ILE A 201 2.28 -0.11 -17.05
C ILE A 201 2.04 1.02 -18.06
N LEU A 202 1.84 2.25 -17.57
CA LEU A 202 1.65 3.42 -18.45
C LEU A 202 2.97 3.91 -19.03
N TYR A 203 4.06 3.85 -18.25
CA TYR A 203 5.39 4.28 -18.69
C TYR A 203 5.93 3.46 -19.86
N LYS A 204 5.61 2.16 -19.93
CA LYS A 204 5.93 1.32 -21.09
C LYS A 204 5.15 1.80 -22.32
N LYS A 205 5.86 2.18 -23.39
CA LYS A 205 5.25 2.69 -24.62
C LYS A 205 4.42 1.65 -25.38
N SER A 206 4.74 0.36 -25.24
CA SER A 206 4.03 -0.73 -25.91
C SER A 206 2.60 -0.88 -25.40
N PHE A 207 1.69 -1.25 -26.30
CA PHE A 207 0.35 -1.69 -25.90
C PHE A 207 0.41 -3.00 -25.09
N VAL A 208 -0.53 -3.17 -24.21
CA VAL A 208 -0.67 -4.36 -23.36
C VAL A 208 -1.95 -5.12 -23.74
N LYS A 209 -2.10 -6.36 -23.27
CA LYS A 209 -3.32 -7.15 -23.53
C LYS A 209 -4.62 -6.50 -23.00
N ASN A 210 -4.50 -5.63 -22.00
CA ASN A 210 -5.65 -4.99 -21.36
C ASN A 210 -6.11 -3.75 -22.17
N ILE A 211 -7.30 -3.85 -22.78
CA ILE A 211 -7.86 -2.80 -23.64
C ILE A 211 -8.13 -1.49 -22.87
N LYS A 212 -8.53 -1.56 -21.60
CA LYS A 212 -8.78 -0.37 -20.77
C LYS A 212 -7.49 0.42 -20.53
N ILE A 213 -6.36 -0.27 -20.31
CA ILE A 213 -5.05 0.38 -20.19
C ILE A 213 -4.65 1.05 -21.50
N ASN A 214 -4.89 0.39 -22.64
CA ASN A 214 -4.56 0.99 -23.93
C ASN A 214 -5.41 2.23 -24.23
N ASN A 215 -6.69 2.22 -23.88
CA ASN A 215 -7.56 3.40 -24.01
C ASN A 215 -7.06 4.55 -23.12
N LEU A 216 -6.62 4.27 -21.89
CA LEU A 216 -5.98 5.27 -21.04
C LEU A 216 -4.71 5.85 -21.66
N LYS A 217 -3.85 5.01 -22.25
CA LYS A 217 -2.64 5.48 -22.98
C LYS A 217 -3.00 6.41 -24.13
N LEU A 218 -4.02 6.09 -24.91
CA LEU A 218 -4.50 6.95 -26.00
C LEU A 218 -5.04 8.29 -25.46
N LYS A 219 -5.83 8.27 -24.40
CA LYS A 219 -6.34 9.48 -23.74
C LYS A 219 -5.20 10.36 -23.22
N LEU A 220 -4.22 9.76 -22.52
CA LEU A 220 -3.03 10.45 -22.03
C LEU A 220 -2.20 11.08 -23.16
N PHE A 221 -2.02 10.36 -24.27
CA PHE A 221 -1.34 10.90 -25.45
C PHE A 221 -2.09 12.09 -26.05
N LYS A 222 -3.41 12.00 -26.19
CA LYS A 222 -4.26 13.08 -26.71
C LYS A 222 -4.13 14.37 -25.87
N TYR A 223 -4.07 14.25 -24.55
CA TYR A 223 -4.07 15.36 -23.61
C TYR A 223 -2.71 15.64 -22.96
N LYS A 224 -1.61 15.25 -23.61
CA LYS A 224 -0.24 15.42 -23.08
C LYS A 224 0.14 16.88 -22.78
N ASN A 225 -0.51 17.84 -23.44
CA ASN A 225 -0.23 19.28 -23.27
C ASN A 225 -1.02 19.90 -22.09
N ASN A 226 -1.84 19.13 -21.38
CA ASN A 226 -2.62 19.60 -20.22
C ASN A 226 -1.86 19.42 -18.89
N GLY A 227 -0.53 19.47 -18.89
CA GLY A 227 0.28 19.29 -17.67
C GLY A 227 0.27 17.86 -17.11
N ILE A 228 0.02 16.84 -17.95
CA ILE A 228 -0.04 15.43 -17.51
C ILE A 228 1.24 14.70 -17.90
N HIS A 229 1.96 14.19 -16.92
CA HIS A 229 3.24 13.52 -17.10
C HIS A 229 3.24 12.10 -16.52
N ILE A 230 3.61 11.12 -17.37
CA ILE A 230 3.82 9.75 -16.91
C ILE A 230 5.26 9.60 -16.45
N LYS A 231 5.43 9.19 -15.21
CA LYS A 231 6.73 8.96 -14.57
C LYS A 231 6.97 7.47 -14.37
N LYS A 232 8.23 7.08 -14.46
CA LYS A 232 8.67 5.74 -14.04
C LYS A 232 8.62 5.68 -12.51
N PRO A 233 8.07 4.63 -11.90
CA PRO A 233 8.17 4.44 -10.46
C PRO A 233 9.62 4.43 -9.99
N GLU A 234 9.86 5.02 -8.82
CA GLU A 234 11.18 5.24 -8.24
C GLU A 234 11.47 4.22 -7.14
N ARG A 235 12.75 4.06 -6.82
CA ARG A 235 13.19 3.35 -5.60
C ARG A 235 12.72 4.12 -4.37
N GLU A 236 12.59 3.45 -3.24
CA GLU A 236 12.03 4.04 -2.02
C GLU A 236 12.74 5.35 -1.62
N ASN A 237 14.08 5.34 -1.56
CA ASN A 237 14.85 6.52 -1.15
C ASN A 237 14.67 7.69 -2.12
N ASP A 238 14.63 7.42 -3.43
CA ASP A 238 14.39 8.46 -4.44
C ASP A 238 12.97 9.00 -4.31
N PHE A 239 11.97 8.12 -4.10
CA PHE A 239 10.58 8.51 -3.90
C PHE A 239 10.40 9.40 -2.66
N ILE A 240 11.05 9.07 -1.53
CA ILE A 240 11.04 9.90 -0.31
C ILE A 240 11.51 11.33 -0.61
N GLN A 241 12.59 11.49 -1.37
CA GLN A 241 13.10 12.81 -1.75
C GLN A 241 12.15 13.52 -2.70
N THR A 242 11.63 12.79 -3.68
CA THR A 242 10.73 13.32 -4.70
C THR A 242 9.42 13.86 -4.13
N LEU A 243 8.90 13.29 -3.01
CA LEU A 243 7.67 13.75 -2.38
C LEU A 243 7.67 15.24 -2.01
N SER A 244 8.82 15.82 -1.69
CA SER A 244 8.94 17.25 -1.36
C SER A 244 8.67 18.20 -2.55
N ASN A 245 8.61 17.68 -3.77
CA ASN A 245 8.29 18.44 -4.98
C ASN A 245 6.79 18.54 -5.27
N TYR A 246 5.95 17.92 -4.45
CA TYR A 246 4.50 17.88 -4.63
C TYR A 246 3.77 18.65 -3.55
N ARG A 247 2.60 19.16 -3.89
CA ARG A 247 1.70 19.84 -2.95
C ARG A 247 0.48 18.98 -2.57
N VAL A 248 0.17 17.98 -3.37
CA VAL A 248 -0.95 17.09 -3.12
C VAL A 248 -0.67 15.70 -3.69
N HIS A 249 -1.03 14.66 -2.94
CA HIS A 249 -1.14 13.30 -3.47
C HIS A 249 -2.61 12.99 -3.71
N ILE A 250 -2.95 12.67 -4.95
CA ILE A 250 -4.32 12.42 -5.37
C ILE A 250 -4.59 10.91 -5.38
N ASN A 251 -5.63 10.49 -4.66
CA ASN A 251 -6.15 9.13 -4.71
C ASN A 251 -7.52 9.09 -5.40
N PRO A 252 -7.58 8.77 -6.70
CA PRO A 252 -8.85 8.73 -7.44
C PRO A 252 -9.65 7.44 -7.20
N SER A 253 -9.12 6.49 -6.41
CA SER A 253 -9.76 5.20 -6.18
C SER A 253 -10.88 5.30 -5.17
N ASN A 254 -12.04 4.76 -5.52
CA ASN A 254 -13.14 4.45 -4.59
C ASN A 254 -13.20 2.95 -4.24
N ASP A 255 -12.17 2.19 -4.61
CA ASP A 255 -12.10 0.76 -4.35
C ASP A 255 -11.69 0.51 -2.89
N ILE A 256 -12.58 -0.10 -2.12
CA ILE A 256 -12.37 -0.46 -0.70
C ILE A 256 -11.40 -1.64 -0.53
N SER A 257 -11.03 -2.29 -1.62
CA SER A 257 -10.29 -3.54 -1.60
C SER A 257 -8.77 -3.38 -1.47
N ILE A 258 -8.24 -2.16 -1.52
CA ILE A 258 -6.80 -1.92 -1.57
C ILE A 258 -6.38 -1.03 -0.41
N LEU A 259 -5.44 -1.53 0.40
CA LEU A 259 -4.79 -0.73 1.43
C LEU A 259 -3.91 0.35 0.78
N PRO A 260 -4.05 1.61 1.18
CA PRO A 260 -3.40 2.73 0.53
C PRO A 260 -1.98 3.00 1.08
N PHE A 261 -1.08 2.01 1.03
CA PHE A 261 0.28 2.15 1.58
C PHE A 261 1.00 3.43 1.15
N SER A 262 0.99 3.76 -0.16
CA SER A 262 1.66 4.96 -0.66
C SER A 262 1.01 6.27 -0.17
N ILE A 263 -0.28 6.25 0.14
CA ILE A 263 -0.99 7.37 0.74
C ILE A 263 -0.53 7.57 2.19
N ILE A 264 -0.38 6.46 2.95
CA ILE A 264 0.09 6.47 4.33
C ILE A 264 1.55 6.98 4.38
N GLU A 265 2.42 6.50 3.48
CA GLU A 265 3.80 6.99 3.31
C GLU A 265 3.82 8.51 3.02
N SER A 266 2.97 8.99 2.14
CA SER A 266 2.86 10.42 1.83
C SER A 266 2.36 11.25 3.00
N GLN A 267 1.39 10.75 3.77
CA GLN A 267 0.92 11.39 4.99
C GLN A 267 2.01 11.47 6.07
N ALA A 268 2.78 10.39 6.27
CA ALA A 268 3.92 10.39 7.19
C ALA A 268 4.93 11.49 6.83
N ARG A 269 5.10 11.76 5.53
CA ARG A 269 5.95 12.85 5.03
C ARG A 269 5.35 14.23 5.25
N GLY A 270 4.05 14.32 5.50
CA GLY A 270 3.28 15.56 5.62
C GLY A 270 2.65 16.01 4.30
N LEU A 271 2.65 15.20 3.25
CA LEU A 271 2.01 15.56 1.98
C LEU A 271 0.48 15.50 2.11
N PRO A 272 -0.24 16.62 1.84
CA PRO A 272 -1.70 16.64 1.82
C PRO A 272 -2.31 15.64 0.84
N ILE A 273 -3.43 15.03 1.21
CA ILE A 273 -4.13 14.06 0.37
C ILE A 273 -5.48 14.62 -0.11
N VAL A 274 -5.82 14.39 -1.38
CA VAL A 274 -7.19 14.50 -1.87
C VAL A 274 -7.63 13.13 -2.38
N SER A 275 -8.63 12.54 -1.73
CA SER A 275 -9.09 11.18 -2.03
C SER A 275 -10.57 11.14 -2.36
N ARG A 276 -10.95 10.19 -3.23
CA ARG A 276 -12.33 9.72 -3.26
C ARG A 276 -12.67 8.97 -1.99
N GLU A 277 -13.96 8.95 -1.67
CA GLU A 277 -14.46 8.20 -0.52
C GLU A 277 -14.29 6.71 -0.75
N ASN A 278 -13.56 6.08 0.15
CA ASN A 278 -13.64 4.67 0.44
C ASN A 278 -13.45 4.50 1.95
N ASN A 279 -14.03 3.47 2.51
CA ASN A 279 -14.06 3.34 3.96
C ASN A 279 -12.66 3.15 4.57
N VAL A 280 -11.72 2.56 3.84
CA VAL A 280 -10.35 2.31 4.30
C VAL A 280 -9.57 3.62 4.50
N ILE A 281 -9.83 4.63 3.66
CA ILE A 281 -9.08 5.89 3.71
C ILE A 281 -9.36 6.67 5.01
N PHE A 282 -10.54 6.52 5.60
CA PHE A 282 -10.90 7.16 6.87
C PHE A 282 -10.09 6.66 8.07
N ASP A 283 -9.51 5.46 7.97
CA ASP A 283 -8.65 4.92 9.01
C ASP A 283 -7.33 5.70 9.12
N TYR A 284 -6.91 6.41 8.06
CA TYR A 284 -5.59 7.05 7.95
C TYR A 284 -5.63 8.56 7.75
N ILE A 285 -6.75 9.14 7.28
CA ILE A 285 -6.88 10.57 7.01
C ILE A 285 -7.91 11.20 7.94
N TYR A 286 -7.53 12.28 8.62
CA TYR A 286 -8.47 13.15 9.30
C TYR A 286 -9.05 14.15 8.29
N ARG A 287 -10.37 14.02 8.01
CA ARG A 287 -11.06 14.86 7.02
C ARG A 287 -10.92 16.35 7.34
N ASN A 288 -10.52 17.16 6.36
CA ASN A 288 -10.26 18.60 6.44
C ASN A 288 -9.07 19.01 7.34
N GLU A 289 -8.40 18.08 7.96
CA GLU A 289 -7.24 18.32 8.83
C GLU A 289 -5.93 17.86 8.16
N THR A 290 -5.86 16.60 7.74
CA THR A 290 -4.67 16.04 7.07
C THR A 290 -4.89 15.80 5.58
N GLY A 291 -6.12 15.97 5.09
CA GLY A 291 -6.51 15.82 3.69
C GLY A 291 -8.00 16.03 3.48
N PHE A 292 -8.42 15.91 2.25
CA PHE A 292 -9.81 16.06 1.82
C PHE A 292 -10.35 14.78 1.21
N ILE A 293 -11.60 14.44 1.53
CA ILE A 293 -12.25 13.22 1.05
C ILE A 293 -13.61 13.59 0.49
N THR A 294 -13.84 13.34 -0.80
CA THR A 294 -15.10 13.63 -1.49
C THR A 294 -15.25 12.85 -2.79
N ASN A 295 -16.50 12.51 -3.14
CA ASN A 295 -16.84 11.90 -4.43
C ASN A 295 -17.39 12.92 -5.46
N ASP A 296 -17.73 14.13 -5.03
CA ASP A 296 -18.18 15.16 -5.94
C ASP A 296 -17.02 15.68 -6.80
N PRO A 297 -17.10 15.59 -8.15
CA PRO A 297 -16.01 15.95 -9.05
C PRO A 297 -15.58 17.43 -8.93
N ASN A 298 -16.53 18.36 -8.73
CA ASN A 298 -16.23 19.78 -8.63
C ASN A 298 -15.54 20.11 -7.31
N ASN A 299 -16.03 19.54 -6.20
CA ASN A 299 -15.40 19.70 -4.90
C ASN A 299 -14.01 19.05 -4.90
N PHE A 300 -13.85 17.88 -5.50
CA PHE A 300 -12.56 17.19 -5.64
C PHE A 300 -11.55 18.05 -6.41
N ALA A 301 -11.96 18.62 -7.55
CA ALA A 301 -11.14 19.55 -8.33
C ALA A 301 -10.78 20.81 -7.51
N ASN A 302 -11.75 21.43 -6.84
CA ASN A 302 -11.51 22.64 -6.06
C ASN A 302 -10.52 22.39 -4.93
N LYS A 303 -10.60 21.25 -4.20
CA LYS A 303 -9.62 20.89 -3.14
C LYS A 303 -8.21 20.70 -3.68
N ILE A 304 -8.07 20.15 -4.89
CA ILE A 304 -6.76 20.03 -5.55
C ILE A 304 -6.25 21.44 -5.92
N ILE A 305 -7.07 22.27 -6.52
CA ILE A 305 -6.73 23.64 -6.90
C ILE A 305 -6.31 24.44 -5.66
N ASP A 306 -7.12 24.41 -4.60
CA ASP A 306 -6.83 25.09 -3.33
C ASP A 306 -5.45 24.69 -2.79
N LEU A 307 -5.13 23.39 -2.73
CA LEU A 307 -3.82 22.92 -2.26
C LEU A 307 -2.67 23.33 -3.19
N LEU A 308 -2.90 23.40 -4.50
CA LEU A 308 -1.88 23.79 -5.47
C LEU A 308 -1.60 25.29 -5.47
N THR A 309 -2.56 26.13 -5.06
CA THR A 309 -2.46 27.60 -5.21
C THR A 309 -2.43 28.36 -3.88
N ASP A 310 -3.04 27.84 -2.81
CA ASP A 310 -3.04 28.46 -1.49
C ASP A 310 -1.92 27.91 -0.60
N ASN A 311 -0.89 28.72 -0.38
CA ASN A 311 0.26 28.35 0.47
C ASN A 311 -0.16 28.19 1.95
N SER A 312 -1.07 29.01 2.45
CA SER A 312 -1.51 28.96 3.85
C SER A 312 -2.26 27.68 4.13
N LEU A 313 -3.18 27.29 3.24
CA LEU A 313 -3.89 26.03 3.32
C LEU A 313 -2.93 24.85 3.24
N PHE A 314 -2.01 24.84 2.25
CA PHE A 314 -1.02 23.80 2.09
C PHE A 314 -0.20 23.60 3.37
N LEU A 315 0.38 24.66 3.92
CA LEU A 315 1.24 24.60 5.13
C LEU A 315 0.45 24.12 6.35
N ARG A 316 -0.79 24.55 6.51
CA ARG A 316 -1.66 24.08 7.59
C ARG A 316 -1.92 22.58 7.50
N ILE A 317 -2.33 22.08 6.33
CA ILE A 317 -2.60 20.64 6.13
C ILE A 317 -1.31 19.80 6.24
N ASN A 318 -0.19 20.32 5.70
CA ASN A 318 1.13 19.70 5.82
C ASN A 318 1.55 19.51 7.30
N SER A 319 1.42 20.57 8.11
CA SER A 319 1.75 20.50 9.53
C SER A 319 0.86 19.49 10.27
N ASN A 320 -0.43 19.50 10.00
CA ASN A 320 -1.37 18.55 10.60
C ASN A 320 -1.07 17.10 10.19
N ALA A 321 -0.72 16.88 8.91
CA ALA A 321 -0.40 15.54 8.41
C ALA A 321 0.85 14.97 9.09
N LYS A 322 1.89 15.79 9.35
CA LYS A 322 3.07 15.37 10.12
C LYS A 322 2.77 14.99 11.57
N LEU A 323 1.71 15.53 12.15
CA LEU A 323 1.27 15.23 13.51
C LEU A 323 0.21 14.11 13.57
N ASN A 324 -0.07 13.45 12.44
CA ASN A 324 -1.08 12.41 12.36
C ASN A 324 -0.67 11.17 13.16
N ASN A 325 -1.25 11.01 14.33
CA ASN A 325 -0.98 9.91 15.26
C ASN A 325 -1.58 8.55 14.85
N LYS A 326 -2.28 8.49 13.72
CA LYS A 326 -2.75 7.22 13.13
C LYS A 326 -1.65 6.50 12.33
N ILE A 327 -0.48 7.14 12.14
CA ILE A 327 0.60 6.61 11.34
C ILE A 327 1.80 6.36 12.24
N ASN A 328 2.17 5.09 12.34
CA ASN A 328 3.28 4.62 13.17
C ASN A 328 4.44 4.12 12.31
N ASP A 329 5.65 4.13 12.86
CA ASP A 329 6.78 3.46 12.26
C ASP A 329 6.68 1.92 12.41
N TRP A 330 7.44 1.19 11.60
CA TRP A 330 7.45 -0.27 11.67
C TRP A 330 7.92 -0.80 13.00
N LYS A 331 8.79 -0.08 13.75
CA LYS A 331 9.24 -0.48 15.08
C LYS A 331 8.04 -0.55 16.04
N THR A 332 7.26 0.51 16.13
CA THR A 332 6.07 0.60 16.99
C THR A 332 5.02 -0.45 16.60
N VAL A 333 4.82 -0.63 15.28
CA VAL A 333 3.85 -1.62 14.77
C VAL A 333 4.27 -3.04 15.13
N VAL A 334 5.56 -3.39 14.96
CA VAL A 334 6.07 -4.74 15.27
C VAL A 334 6.01 -5.01 16.77
N GLU A 335 6.30 -4.03 17.63
CA GLU A 335 6.14 -4.16 19.09
C GLU A 335 4.70 -4.51 19.50
N SER A 336 3.72 -3.83 18.91
CA SER A 336 2.31 -4.11 19.15
C SER A 336 1.90 -5.47 18.59
N PHE A 337 2.39 -5.82 17.39
CA PHE A 337 2.11 -7.09 16.73
C PHE A 337 2.62 -8.26 17.55
N GLU A 338 3.88 -8.23 18.02
CA GLU A 338 4.45 -9.28 18.85
C GLU A 338 3.61 -9.59 20.09
N LYS A 339 3.16 -8.56 20.81
CA LYS A 339 2.31 -8.74 22.00
C LYS A 339 1.06 -9.56 21.66
N LYS A 340 0.40 -9.20 20.55
CA LYS A 340 -0.80 -9.92 20.07
C LYS A 340 -0.49 -11.36 19.66
N ILE A 341 0.68 -11.60 19.06
CA ILE A 341 1.11 -12.95 18.66
C ILE A 341 1.39 -13.81 19.90
N TYR A 342 2.13 -13.29 20.90
CA TYR A 342 2.39 -14.01 22.14
C TYR A 342 1.08 -14.39 22.87
N GLU A 343 0.14 -13.46 23.00
CA GLU A 343 -1.17 -13.71 23.61
C GLU A 343 -1.92 -14.83 22.88
N ASN A 344 -1.91 -14.83 21.55
CA ASN A 344 -2.59 -15.85 20.75
C ASN A 344 -1.90 -17.21 20.76
N ILE A 345 -0.59 -17.28 21.01
CA ILE A 345 0.14 -18.56 21.15
C ILE A 345 -0.10 -19.17 22.54
N ILE A 346 -0.12 -18.34 23.61
CA ILE A 346 -0.29 -18.83 25.00
C ILE A 346 -1.72 -19.35 25.24
N HIS A 347 -2.72 -18.75 24.60
CA HIS A 347 -4.13 -19.11 24.79
C HIS A 347 -4.63 -20.23 23.86
N ARG A 348 -3.76 -20.87 23.08
CA ARG A 348 -4.06 -22.05 22.26
C ARG A 348 -3.46 -23.33 22.81
#